data_64e2dab1ca661e5cd692769891754ab2
#
_entry.id   64e2dab1ca661e5cd692769891754ab2
#
_cell.length_a   1.000
_cell.length_b   1.000
_cell.length_c   1.000
_cell.angle_alpha   90.00
_cell.angle_beta   90.00
_cell.angle_gamma   90.00
#
_symmetry.space_group_name_H-M   'P 1'
#
loop_
_entity.id
_entity.type
_entity.pdbx_description
1 polymer ?
#
loop_
_entity_poly.entity_id
_entity_poly.type
_entity_poly.pdbx_seq_one_letter_code
_entity_poly.pdbx_strand_id
1 'polypeptide(L)'
;MFIDIHGHCLKAKDFPLPPGNEPFVWPEILMEMHKSVGIEHGVLLPIIGPENTMIVQSNEEVLDIAAESKGHFIPFCNIDPRMLYNTPNSNLSIIMEYYKAKGCKGIGEMTCNLSFTDPRCLNLFKHAEKNELPVTFHIAIREGNIYGVVDDLGLPRLEAVLQKFPNLKFLAHSQTFWSHISSDVDFSNWGGYPKGPVVKPGRVSELMRKYPGLMGDLSAGSGCNALTRDPSFAYEFLDEFQDKLFFGTDVCRPCNRKDVLVMLQNFLNQALVEKHITKEIYEKVTHLNAEKLLGI
;
A
#
# COMPACT_ATOMS: atom_id res chain seq x y z
N MET A 1 14.24 11.58 -8.82
CA MET A 1 12.80 11.79 -8.52
C MET A 1 12.26 10.59 -7.77
N PHE A 2 11.37 10.83 -6.80
CA PHE A 2 10.62 9.78 -6.12
C PHE A 2 9.13 10.12 -6.12
N ILE A 3 8.29 9.10 -6.29
CA ILE A 3 6.84 9.19 -6.08
C ILE A 3 6.48 8.21 -4.97
N ASP A 4 5.93 8.74 -3.88
CA ASP A 4 5.47 7.94 -2.74
C ASP A 4 4.07 7.38 -3.05
N ILE A 5 3.96 6.05 -3.19
CA ILE A 5 2.66 5.41 -3.52
C ILE A 5 1.77 5.23 -2.28
N HIS A 6 2.29 5.51 -1.06
CA HIS A 6 1.61 5.20 0.18
C HIS A 6 1.95 6.20 1.30
N GLY A 7 1.04 7.09 1.61
CA GLY A 7 1.16 8.02 2.71
C GLY A 7 -0.18 8.34 3.35
N HIS A 8 -0.14 8.73 4.61
CA HIS A 8 -1.30 9.11 5.40
C HIS A 8 -1.05 10.42 6.11
N CYS A 9 -2.04 11.31 6.15
CA CYS A 9 -2.01 12.51 6.98
C CYS A 9 -3.44 12.90 7.37
N LEU A 10 -3.60 13.60 8.49
CA LEU A 10 -4.88 14.07 8.98
C LEU A 10 -4.84 15.58 9.26
N LYS A 11 -5.94 16.29 9.00
CA LYS A 11 -6.11 17.69 9.42
C LYS A 11 -6.38 17.84 10.93
N ALA A 12 -6.83 16.78 11.60
CA ALA A 12 -7.18 16.78 13.03
C ALA A 12 -5.92 16.84 13.92
N LYS A 13 -5.50 18.07 14.27
CA LYS A 13 -4.29 18.35 15.07
C LYS A 13 -4.49 18.15 16.58
N ASP A 14 -5.72 18.36 17.07
CA ASP A 14 -6.03 18.46 18.50
C ASP A 14 -6.75 17.23 19.07
N PHE A 15 -6.69 16.10 18.35
CA PHE A 15 -7.34 14.90 18.84
C PHE A 15 -6.65 14.38 20.10
N PRO A 16 -7.38 14.15 21.22
CA PRO A 16 -6.80 13.67 22.45
C PRO A 16 -6.35 12.21 22.33
N LEU A 17 -5.05 12.01 22.15
CA LEU A 17 -4.45 10.68 22.08
C LEU A 17 -4.16 10.16 23.49
N PRO A 18 -4.18 8.82 23.69
CA PRO A 18 -3.65 8.22 24.91
C PRO A 18 -2.19 8.64 25.16
N PRO A 19 -1.76 8.77 26.43
CA PRO A 19 -0.38 9.13 26.73
C PRO A 19 0.65 8.23 26.03
N GLY A 20 1.66 8.85 25.44
CA GLY A 20 2.72 8.13 24.71
C GLY A 20 2.42 7.83 23.24
N ASN A 21 1.23 8.16 22.74
CA ASN A 21 0.93 8.10 21.32
C ASN A 21 1.23 9.43 20.62
N GLU A 22 1.84 9.36 19.45
CA GLU A 22 2.01 10.53 18.58
C GLU A 22 0.81 10.69 17.65
N PRO A 23 0.43 11.94 17.34
CA PRO A 23 -0.62 12.20 16.36
C PRO A 23 -0.20 11.74 14.95
N PHE A 24 -1.18 11.53 14.08
CA PHE A 24 -0.90 11.47 12.66
C PHE A 24 -0.20 12.74 12.19
N VAL A 25 0.68 12.58 11.18
CA VAL A 25 1.34 13.73 10.55
C VAL A 25 0.30 14.62 9.87
N TRP A 26 0.53 15.94 9.91
CA TRP A 26 -0.33 16.90 9.23
C TRP A 26 0.11 17.10 7.78
N PRO A 27 -0.77 17.53 6.88
CA PRO A 27 -0.44 17.69 5.47
C PRO A 27 0.80 18.54 5.21
N GLU A 28 0.96 19.64 5.94
CA GLU A 28 2.10 20.55 5.77
C GLU A 28 3.42 19.90 6.19
N ILE A 29 3.38 19.12 7.27
CA ILE A 29 4.56 18.40 7.77
C ILE A 29 4.90 17.24 6.85
N LEU A 30 3.92 16.48 6.36
CA LEU A 30 4.17 15.41 5.39
C LEU A 30 4.81 15.97 4.12
N MET A 31 4.29 17.08 3.59
CA MET A 31 4.86 17.75 2.41
C MET A 31 6.30 18.23 2.66
N GLU A 32 6.60 18.76 3.86
CA GLU A 32 7.96 19.14 4.25
C GLU A 32 8.87 17.90 4.31
N MET A 33 8.40 16.80 4.90
CA MET A 33 9.12 15.53 4.96
C MET A 33 9.44 15.02 3.56
N HIS A 34 8.46 14.98 2.66
CA HIS A 34 8.66 14.59 1.26
C HIS A 34 9.73 15.45 0.57
N LYS A 35 9.59 16.78 0.66
CA LYS A 35 10.55 17.71 0.06
C LYS A 35 11.98 17.52 0.58
N SER A 36 12.13 17.19 1.86
CA SER A 36 13.45 17.00 2.49
C SER A 36 14.25 15.84 1.92
N VAL A 37 13.58 14.90 1.25
CA VAL A 37 14.17 13.68 0.67
C VAL A 37 13.94 13.55 -0.84
N GLY A 38 13.42 14.60 -1.50
CA GLY A 38 13.23 14.63 -2.95
C GLY A 38 12.05 13.79 -3.46
N ILE A 39 11.02 13.60 -2.64
CA ILE A 39 9.72 13.04 -3.06
C ILE A 39 8.92 14.19 -3.68
N GLU A 40 8.61 14.09 -4.97
CA GLU A 40 7.90 15.13 -5.72
C GLU A 40 6.38 14.99 -5.61
N HIS A 41 5.88 13.76 -5.60
CA HIS A 41 4.47 13.44 -5.46
C HIS A 41 4.25 12.36 -4.41
N GLY A 42 3.14 12.45 -3.68
CA GLY A 42 2.71 11.44 -2.72
C GLY A 42 1.24 11.09 -2.88
N VAL A 43 0.94 9.79 -2.94
CA VAL A 43 -0.43 9.30 -2.87
C VAL A 43 -0.92 9.40 -1.43
N LEU A 44 -2.12 9.93 -1.23
CA LEU A 44 -2.80 9.94 0.07
C LEU A 44 -3.92 8.90 0.09
N LEU A 45 -3.85 8.01 1.05
CA LEU A 45 -4.81 6.95 1.29
C LEU A 45 -5.69 7.31 2.49
N PRO A 46 -7.01 7.52 2.30
CA PRO A 46 -7.93 7.83 3.40
C PRO A 46 -8.05 6.67 4.39
N ILE A 47 -8.07 6.99 5.68
CA ILE A 47 -8.22 6.02 6.76
C ILE A 47 -9.69 5.99 7.19
N ILE A 48 -10.52 5.17 6.54
CA ILE A 48 -11.95 5.06 6.83
C ILE A 48 -12.32 3.86 7.72
N GLY A 49 -11.42 2.88 7.84
CA GLY A 49 -11.66 1.70 8.66
C GLY A 49 -11.57 2.01 10.15
N PRO A 50 -12.65 1.80 10.93
CA PRO A 50 -12.62 2.01 12.36
C PRO A 50 -11.70 1.00 13.08
N GLU A 51 -11.26 -0.04 12.37
CA GLU A 51 -10.39 -1.08 12.90
C GLU A 51 -8.95 -0.60 13.16
N ASN A 52 -8.48 0.44 12.45
CA ASN A 52 -7.09 0.89 12.52
C ASN A 52 -6.89 2.31 13.06
N THR A 53 -7.96 3.03 13.35
CA THR A 53 -7.84 4.40 13.85
C THR A 53 -9.03 4.80 14.74
N MET A 54 -8.80 5.79 15.61
CA MET A 54 -9.85 6.42 16.40
C MET A 54 -10.55 7.55 15.66
N ILE A 55 -9.92 8.09 14.59
CA ILE A 55 -10.49 9.12 13.72
C ILE A 55 -10.65 8.52 12.33
N VAL A 56 -11.89 8.47 11.87
CA VAL A 56 -12.20 8.10 10.47
C VAL A 56 -11.98 9.34 9.60
N GLN A 57 -11.09 9.23 8.63
CA GLN A 57 -10.84 10.28 7.65
C GLN A 57 -11.80 10.13 6.46
N SER A 58 -12.49 11.21 6.09
CA SER A 58 -13.35 11.18 4.90
C SER A 58 -12.54 11.28 3.60
N ASN A 59 -13.11 10.77 2.51
CA ASN A 59 -12.55 10.97 1.17
C ASN A 59 -12.51 12.47 0.80
N GLU A 60 -13.48 13.24 1.27
CA GLU A 60 -13.55 14.68 1.04
C GLU A 60 -12.36 15.40 1.67
N GLU A 61 -11.95 15.02 2.89
CA GLU A 61 -10.77 15.60 3.53
C GLU A 61 -9.51 15.36 2.69
N VAL A 62 -9.33 14.16 2.15
CA VAL A 62 -8.18 13.85 1.28
C VAL A 62 -8.25 14.63 -0.03
N LEU A 63 -9.42 14.80 -0.62
CA LEU A 63 -9.60 15.65 -1.80
C LEU A 63 -9.25 17.11 -1.53
N ASP A 64 -9.66 17.65 -0.38
CA ASP A 64 -9.32 19.02 0.04
C ASP A 64 -7.80 19.17 0.25
N ILE A 65 -7.17 18.22 0.93
CA ILE A 65 -5.70 18.21 1.12
C ILE A 65 -4.98 18.18 -0.23
N ALA A 66 -5.43 17.34 -1.14
CA ALA A 66 -4.84 17.21 -2.47
C ALA A 66 -4.98 18.54 -3.26
N ALA A 67 -6.15 19.18 -3.23
CA ALA A 67 -6.38 20.47 -3.88
C ALA A 67 -5.51 21.59 -3.29
N GLU A 68 -5.37 21.64 -1.96
CA GLU A 68 -4.52 22.61 -1.25
C GLU A 68 -3.02 22.40 -1.53
N SER A 69 -2.60 21.18 -1.85
CA SER A 69 -1.18 20.79 -2.06
C SER A 69 -0.59 21.27 -3.38
N LYS A 70 -1.39 21.87 -4.27
CA LYS A 70 -0.97 22.33 -5.60
C LYS A 70 -0.33 21.23 -6.46
N GLY A 71 -0.88 20.02 -6.39
CA GLY A 71 -0.44 18.88 -7.18
C GLY A 71 0.65 18.01 -6.53
N HIS A 72 1.07 18.32 -5.31
CA HIS A 72 2.01 17.47 -4.59
C HIS A 72 1.35 16.16 -4.15
N PHE A 73 0.13 16.22 -3.60
CA PHE A 73 -0.60 15.05 -3.20
C PHE A 73 -1.60 14.59 -4.25
N ILE A 74 -1.64 13.27 -4.46
CA ILE A 74 -2.53 12.57 -5.40
C ILE A 74 -3.55 11.81 -4.57
N PRO A 75 -4.86 12.13 -4.68
CA PRO A 75 -5.86 11.51 -3.85
C PRO A 75 -6.19 10.09 -4.33
N PHE A 76 -6.25 9.14 -3.41
CA PHE A 76 -7.04 7.94 -3.52
C PHE A 76 -8.37 8.16 -2.79
N CYS A 77 -9.37 7.36 -3.08
CA CYS A 77 -10.54 7.23 -2.23
C CYS A 77 -10.48 5.89 -1.49
N ASN A 78 -11.14 5.82 -0.36
CA ASN A 78 -11.33 4.53 0.31
C ASN A 78 -12.83 4.23 0.39
N ILE A 79 -13.19 2.98 0.14
CA ILE A 79 -14.57 2.52 0.08
C ILE A 79 -14.66 1.25 0.91
N ASP A 80 -15.37 1.33 2.04
CA ASP A 80 -15.61 0.15 2.84
C ASP A 80 -16.58 -0.79 2.09
N PRO A 81 -16.29 -2.11 2.02
CA PRO A 81 -17.18 -3.06 1.34
C PRO A 81 -18.61 -3.11 1.89
N ARG A 82 -18.80 -2.61 3.12
CA ARG A 82 -20.12 -2.54 3.80
C ARG A 82 -20.94 -1.31 3.43
N MET A 83 -20.39 -0.36 2.67
CA MET A 83 -21.13 0.82 2.23
C MET A 83 -22.37 0.45 1.40
N LEU A 84 -23.37 1.30 1.40
CA LEU A 84 -24.67 1.10 0.76
C LEU A 84 -25.36 -0.19 1.26
N TYR A 85 -25.77 -0.14 2.54
CA TYR A 85 -26.63 -1.15 3.18
C TYR A 85 -25.95 -2.46 3.61
N ASN A 86 -24.62 -2.55 3.65
CA ASN A 86 -23.91 -3.73 4.11
C ASN A 86 -24.34 -5.03 3.38
N THR A 87 -24.46 -4.96 2.06
CA THR A 87 -24.90 -6.07 1.22
C THR A 87 -23.90 -6.33 0.06
N PRO A 88 -23.70 -7.59 -0.35
CA PRO A 88 -22.82 -7.91 -1.47
C PRO A 88 -23.39 -7.48 -2.85
N ASN A 89 -24.59 -6.93 -2.89
CA ASN A 89 -25.26 -6.49 -4.11
C ASN A 89 -25.30 -4.97 -4.27
N SER A 90 -24.61 -4.22 -3.39
CA SER A 90 -24.54 -2.77 -3.46
C SER A 90 -23.89 -2.31 -4.77
N ASN A 91 -24.47 -1.29 -5.42
CA ASN A 91 -23.86 -0.68 -6.62
C ASN A 91 -22.75 0.30 -6.23
N LEU A 92 -21.59 -0.21 -5.85
CA LEU A 92 -20.45 0.61 -5.43
C LEU A 92 -19.86 1.46 -6.57
N SER A 93 -20.19 1.19 -7.84
CA SER A 93 -19.77 2.04 -8.96
C SER A 93 -20.23 3.48 -8.80
N ILE A 94 -21.39 3.73 -8.19
CA ILE A 94 -21.88 5.09 -7.97
C ILE A 94 -20.88 5.91 -7.15
N ILE A 95 -20.31 5.31 -6.11
CA ILE A 95 -19.32 5.96 -5.25
C ILE A 95 -17.98 6.07 -5.99
N MET A 96 -17.54 5.02 -6.67
CA MET A 96 -16.27 4.97 -7.39
C MET A 96 -16.22 5.98 -8.54
N GLU A 97 -17.28 6.03 -9.34
CA GLU A 97 -17.41 6.97 -10.46
C GLU A 97 -17.39 8.43 -9.96
N TYR A 98 -18.06 8.70 -8.83
CA TYR A 98 -18.05 10.03 -8.19
C TYR A 98 -16.64 10.45 -7.79
N TYR A 99 -15.91 9.62 -7.03
CA TYR A 99 -14.56 9.96 -6.58
C TYR A 99 -13.54 9.96 -7.73
N LYS A 100 -13.66 9.06 -8.70
CA LYS A 100 -12.85 9.07 -9.93
C LYS A 100 -13.02 10.39 -10.69
N ALA A 101 -14.26 10.88 -10.83
CA ALA A 101 -14.56 12.18 -11.45
C ALA A 101 -13.98 13.37 -10.64
N LYS A 102 -13.78 13.21 -9.33
CA LYS A 102 -13.13 14.20 -8.45
C LYS A 102 -11.59 14.13 -8.49
N GLY A 103 -11.01 13.18 -9.24
CA GLY A 103 -9.58 13.06 -9.42
C GLY A 103 -8.91 11.95 -8.62
N CYS A 104 -9.65 11.14 -7.85
CA CYS A 104 -9.08 9.97 -7.19
C CYS A 104 -8.54 8.97 -8.20
N LYS A 105 -7.32 8.47 -7.96
CA LYS A 105 -6.57 7.59 -8.88
C LYS A 105 -6.60 6.11 -8.48
N GLY A 106 -7.17 5.77 -7.33
CA GLY A 106 -7.26 4.40 -6.81
C GLY A 106 -8.14 4.33 -5.57
N ILE A 107 -8.20 3.12 -5.02
CA ILE A 107 -8.95 2.78 -3.80
C ILE A 107 -7.99 2.26 -2.75
N GLY A 108 -8.12 2.69 -1.53
CA GLY A 108 -7.34 2.17 -0.38
C GLY A 108 -6.90 3.25 0.59
N GLU A 109 -6.27 2.82 1.62
CA GLU A 109 -5.86 1.46 1.98
C GLU A 109 -7.06 0.65 2.52
N MET A 110 -7.33 -0.53 1.93
CA MET A 110 -8.37 -1.41 2.45
C MET A 110 -7.91 -2.08 3.76
N THR A 111 -8.61 -1.78 4.85
CA THR A 111 -8.32 -2.28 6.21
C THR A 111 -9.54 -2.87 6.91
N CYS A 112 -10.58 -3.21 6.17
CA CYS A 112 -11.94 -3.48 6.66
C CYS A 112 -12.13 -4.74 7.52
N ASN A 113 -11.10 -5.48 7.83
CA ASN A 113 -11.09 -6.73 8.62
C ASN A 113 -12.19 -7.76 8.24
N LEU A 114 -12.48 -7.83 6.95
CA LEU A 114 -13.27 -8.88 6.32
C LEU A 114 -12.35 -9.81 5.53
N SER A 115 -12.78 -11.05 5.28
CA SER A 115 -12.05 -11.95 4.40
C SER A 115 -11.93 -11.40 2.97
N PHE A 116 -10.81 -11.66 2.28
CA PHE A 116 -10.71 -11.38 0.84
C PHE A 116 -11.85 -11.98 0.03
N THR A 117 -12.34 -13.14 0.45
CA THR A 117 -13.43 -13.85 -0.22
C THR A 117 -14.83 -13.54 0.35
N ASP A 118 -14.93 -12.59 1.29
CA ASP A 118 -16.23 -12.09 1.74
C ASP A 118 -17.03 -11.57 0.53
N PRO A 119 -18.31 -11.94 0.36
CA PRO A 119 -19.09 -11.51 -0.79
C PRO A 119 -19.14 -9.98 -1.00
N ARG A 120 -19.00 -9.18 0.07
CA ARG A 120 -18.95 -7.72 -0.01
C ARG A 120 -17.59 -7.23 -0.54
N CYS A 121 -16.47 -7.87 -0.14
CA CYS A 121 -15.16 -7.61 -0.71
C CYS A 121 -15.11 -7.98 -2.20
N LEU A 122 -15.65 -9.15 -2.57
CA LEU A 122 -15.76 -9.56 -3.97
C LEU A 122 -16.60 -8.58 -4.80
N ASN A 123 -17.66 -8.02 -4.21
CA ASN A 123 -18.47 -6.98 -4.85
C ASN A 123 -17.66 -5.69 -5.04
N LEU A 124 -16.87 -5.26 -4.05
CA LEU A 124 -15.99 -4.10 -4.18
C LEU A 124 -14.98 -4.31 -5.31
N PHE A 125 -14.28 -5.44 -5.35
CA PHE A 125 -13.29 -5.76 -6.40
C PHE A 125 -13.91 -5.78 -7.79
N LYS A 126 -15.12 -6.36 -7.93
CA LYS A 126 -15.88 -6.32 -9.19
C LYS A 126 -16.13 -4.89 -9.69
N HIS A 127 -16.53 -4.00 -8.78
CA HIS A 127 -16.79 -2.61 -9.13
C HIS A 127 -15.49 -1.81 -9.36
N ALA A 128 -14.40 -2.12 -8.62
CA ALA A 128 -13.09 -1.52 -8.83
C ALA A 128 -12.51 -1.91 -10.21
N GLU A 129 -12.59 -3.20 -10.59
CA GLU A 129 -12.17 -3.68 -11.91
C GLU A 129 -12.95 -2.99 -13.03
N LYS A 130 -14.29 -2.91 -12.91
CA LYS A 130 -15.15 -2.21 -13.87
C LYS A 130 -14.77 -0.74 -14.05
N ASN A 131 -14.38 -0.07 -12.97
CA ASN A 131 -14.00 1.34 -12.97
C ASN A 131 -12.51 1.58 -13.24
N GLU A 132 -11.71 0.51 -13.43
CA GLU A 132 -10.26 0.56 -13.66
C GLU A 132 -9.51 1.32 -12.54
N LEU A 133 -9.97 1.18 -11.30
CA LEU A 133 -9.33 1.75 -10.13
C LEU A 133 -8.47 0.70 -9.45
N PRO A 134 -7.14 0.90 -9.32
CA PRO A 134 -6.28 0.01 -8.56
C PRO A 134 -6.69 0.01 -7.08
N VAL A 135 -6.42 -1.10 -6.40
CA VAL A 135 -6.77 -1.28 -4.99
C VAL A 135 -5.52 -1.56 -4.16
N THR A 136 -5.22 -0.66 -3.23
CA THR A 136 -4.21 -0.90 -2.18
C THR A 136 -4.87 -1.58 -0.99
N PHE A 137 -4.24 -2.62 -0.44
CA PHE A 137 -4.76 -3.35 0.71
C PHE A 137 -3.70 -3.71 1.74
N HIS A 138 -4.11 -3.73 3.00
CA HIS A 138 -3.37 -4.32 4.12
C HIS A 138 -3.89 -5.72 4.42
N ILE A 139 -3.03 -6.69 4.72
CA ILE A 139 -3.46 -8.05 5.07
C ILE A 139 -3.41 -8.27 6.58
N ALA A 140 -4.53 -8.75 7.13
CA ALA A 140 -4.65 -9.21 8.50
C ALA A 140 -4.58 -10.74 8.60
N ILE A 141 -3.98 -11.23 9.69
CA ILE A 141 -3.82 -12.67 9.96
C ILE A 141 -5.05 -13.32 10.64
N ARG A 142 -6.06 -12.53 10.99
CA ARG A 142 -7.30 -13.00 11.67
C ARG A 142 -8.38 -11.93 11.64
N GLU A 143 -9.58 -12.34 11.96
CA GLU A 143 -10.69 -11.45 12.27
C GLU A 143 -10.57 -10.90 13.71
N GLY A 144 -10.97 -9.65 13.87
CA GLY A 144 -10.98 -8.96 15.16
C GLY A 144 -9.62 -8.61 15.75
N ASN A 145 -9.58 -7.51 16.50
CA ASN A 145 -8.43 -7.02 17.22
C ASN A 145 -7.15 -6.79 16.37
N ILE A 146 -7.35 -6.53 15.07
CA ILE A 146 -6.33 -6.16 14.08
C ILE A 146 -7.04 -5.55 12.88
N TYR A 147 -6.37 -4.70 12.11
CA TYR A 147 -6.89 -4.18 10.84
C TYR A 147 -6.28 -4.91 9.64
N GLY A 148 -6.91 -4.76 8.49
CA GLY A 148 -6.50 -5.37 7.22
C GLY A 148 -7.51 -6.38 6.70
N VAL A 149 -7.44 -6.71 5.42
CA VAL A 149 -8.26 -7.75 4.77
C VAL A 149 -7.73 -9.12 5.18
N VAL A 150 -8.60 -9.99 5.66
CA VAL A 150 -8.19 -11.27 6.28
C VAL A 150 -7.84 -12.31 5.23
N ASP A 151 -6.65 -12.90 5.38
CA ASP A 151 -6.21 -14.07 4.62
C ASP A 151 -5.73 -15.19 5.57
N ASP A 152 -5.39 -16.34 5.01
CA ASP A 152 -4.75 -17.44 5.69
C ASP A 152 -3.27 -17.55 5.30
N LEU A 153 -2.48 -18.30 6.06
CA LEU A 153 -1.08 -18.58 5.74
C LEU A 153 -0.96 -19.12 4.30
N GLY A 154 -0.04 -18.55 3.51
CA GLY A 154 0.14 -18.88 2.10
C GLY A 154 -0.75 -18.09 1.14
N LEU A 155 -1.54 -17.12 1.63
CA LEU A 155 -2.33 -16.17 0.83
C LEU A 155 -3.34 -16.83 -0.14
N PRO A 156 -4.08 -17.88 0.28
CA PRO A 156 -4.98 -18.61 -0.63
C PRO A 156 -6.21 -17.79 -1.03
N ARG A 157 -6.70 -16.90 -0.15
CA ARG A 157 -7.88 -16.07 -0.45
C ARG A 157 -7.53 -14.95 -1.39
N LEU A 158 -6.36 -14.33 -1.23
CA LEU A 158 -5.80 -13.36 -2.19
C LEU A 158 -5.67 -14.03 -3.56
N GLU A 159 -5.09 -15.23 -3.65
CA GLU A 159 -4.97 -15.94 -4.91
C GLU A 159 -6.33 -16.18 -5.57
N ALA A 160 -7.35 -16.59 -4.82
CA ALA A 160 -8.71 -16.77 -5.36
C ALA A 160 -9.29 -15.46 -5.93
N VAL A 161 -9.00 -14.33 -5.30
CA VAL A 161 -9.40 -12.99 -5.79
C VAL A 161 -8.65 -12.62 -7.06
N LEU A 162 -7.33 -12.84 -7.12
CA LEU A 162 -6.51 -12.59 -8.31
C LEU A 162 -6.97 -13.42 -9.52
N GLN A 163 -7.38 -14.66 -9.30
CA GLN A 163 -7.96 -15.51 -10.35
C GLN A 163 -9.30 -14.96 -10.86
N LYS A 164 -10.12 -14.43 -9.95
CA LYS A 164 -11.47 -13.97 -10.26
C LYS A 164 -11.49 -12.60 -10.95
N PHE A 165 -10.52 -11.74 -10.65
CA PHE A 165 -10.43 -10.37 -11.17
C PHE A 165 -9.09 -10.14 -11.88
N PRO A 166 -8.87 -10.76 -13.06
CA PRO A 166 -7.57 -10.77 -13.74
C PRO A 166 -7.13 -9.40 -14.27
N ASN A 167 -8.06 -8.48 -14.47
CA ASN A 167 -7.78 -7.14 -14.98
C ASN A 167 -7.64 -6.09 -13.86
N LEU A 168 -8.00 -6.42 -12.62
CA LEU A 168 -7.85 -5.52 -11.50
C LEU A 168 -6.37 -5.45 -11.07
N LYS A 169 -5.89 -4.22 -10.88
CA LYS A 169 -4.56 -3.98 -10.32
C LYS A 169 -4.65 -3.91 -8.81
N PHE A 170 -3.84 -4.72 -8.15
CA PHE A 170 -3.73 -4.75 -6.69
C PHE A 170 -2.34 -4.30 -6.26
N LEU A 171 -2.28 -3.32 -5.37
CA LEU A 171 -1.08 -2.85 -4.69
C LEU A 171 -1.01 -3.56 -3.33
N ALA A 172 -0.21 -4.61 -3.27
CA ALA A 172 -0.10 -5.44 -2.08
C ALA A 172 0.84 -4.81 -1.07
N HIS A 173 0.33 -4.59 0.13
CA HIS A 173 1.02 -3.99 1.25
C HIS A 173 0.86 -4.84 2.52
N SER A 174 1.61 -4.58 3.54
CA SER A 174 1.64 -5.13 4.89
C SER A 174 2.77 -6.10 5.20
N GLN A 175 3.08 -6.22 6.50
CA GLN A 175 4.03 -7.23 6.99
C GLN A 175 3.58 -8.65 6.67
N THR A 176 2.26 -8.91 6.69
CA THR A 176 1.70 -10.24 6.36
C THR A 176 1.95 -10.62 4.91
N PHE A 177 1.80 -9.68 3.96
CA PHE A 177 2.15 -9.93 2.56
C PHE A 177 3.65 -10.15 2.40
N TRP A 178 4.46 -9.22 2.89
CA TRP A 178 5.89 -9.21 2.67
C TRP A 178 6.65 -10.30 3.44
N SER A 179 6.10 -10.84 4.52
CA SER A 179 6.70 -12.02 5.18
C SER A 179 6.78 -13.23 4.24
N HIS A 180 5.83 -13.36 3.32
CA HIS A 180 5.77 -14.43 2.32
C HIS A 180 6.74 -14.26 1.15
N ILE A 181 7.70 -13.33 1.23
CA ILE A 181 8.80 -13.22 0.23
C ILE A 181 9.73 -14.45 0.28
N SER A 182 9.83 -15.09 1.46
CA SER A 182 10.57 -16.33 1.67
C SER A 182 9.64 -17.53 1.89
N SER A 183 10.09 -18.70 1.47
CA SER A 183 9.29 -19.92 1.55
C SER A 183 9.20 -20.55 2.94
N ASP A 184 10.01 -20.07 3.90
CA ASP A 184 10.05 -20.55 5.29
C ASP A 184 9.10 -19.84 6.24
N VAL A 185 8.17 -19.06 5.69
CA VAL A 185 7.13 -18.40 6.47
C VAL A 185 6.16 -19.45 7.06
N ASP A 186 5.83 -19.30 8.34
CA ASP A 186 4.93 -20.16 9.09
C ASP A 186 4.03 -19.38 10.06
N PHE A 187 3.20 -20.07 10.83
CA PHE A 187 2.27 -19.45 11.78
C PHE A 187 2.93 -18.62 12.89
N SER A 188 4.23 -18.81 13.15
CA SER A 188 4.95 -18.05 14.17
C SER A 188 5.45 -16.69 13.69
N ASN A 189 5.58 -16.51 12.37
CA ASN A 189 6.27 -15.34 11.81
C ASN A 189 5.53 -14.62 10.67
N TRP A 190 4.45 -15.20 10.09
CA TRP A 190 3.79 -14.65 8.90
C TRP A 190 3.07 -13.29 9.11
N GLY A 191 2.74 -12.94 10.33
CA GLY A 191 2.17 -11.63 10.69
C GLY A 191 3.20 -10.61 11.18
N GLY A 192 4.50 -10.84 10.95
CA GLY A 192 5.58 -10.03 11.48
C GLY A 192 6.65 -9.66 10.45
N TYR A 193 7.85 -9.44 10.98
CA TYR A 193 9.03 -9.02 10.23
C TYR A 193 10.12 -10.11 10.33
N PRO A 194 10.03 -11.21 9.56
CA PRO A 194 11.02 -12.28 9.61
C PRO A 194 12.42 -11.76 9.32
N LYS A 195 13.41 -12.25 10.06
CA LYS A 195 14.82 -11.89 9.94
C LYS A 195 15.62 -13.02 9.30
N GLY A 196 16.80 -12.71 8.80
CA GLY A 196 17.69 -13.66 8.13
C GLY A 196 17.39 -13.80 6.63
N PRO A 197 18.24 -14.52 5.90
CA PRO A 197 18.20 -14.61 4.45
C PRO A 197 16.91 -15.29 3.95
N VAL A 198 16.59 -15.05 2.68
CA VAL A 198 15.50 -15.74 1.98
C VAL A 198 15.94 -17.16 1.67
N VAL A 199 15.26 -18.16 2.20
CA VAL A 199 15.61 -19.58 2.01
C VAL A 199 15.38 -20.01 0.57
N LYS A 200 14.22 -19.65 0.02
CA LYS A 200 13.83 -19.76 -1.39
C LYS A 200 12.77 -18.69 -1.68
N PRO A 201 12.59 -18.31 -2.97
CA PRO A 201 11.47 -17.46 -3.35
C PRO A 201 10.16 -18.02 -2.79
N GLY A 202 9.43 -17.18 -2.08
CA GLY A 202 8.18 -17.57 -1.42
C GLY A 202 6.95 -17.24 -2.25
N ARG A 203 5.83 -17.24 -1.58
CA ARG A 203 4.51 -17.06 -2.17
C ARG A 203 4.32 -15.71 -2.89
N VAL A 204 4.96 -14.65 -2.42
CA VAL A 204 4.97 -13.34 -3.08
C VAL A 204 5.50 -13.46 -4.51
N SER A 205 6.69 -14.06 -4.68
CA SER A 205 7.30 -14.25 -6.02
C SER A 205 6.43 -15.13 -6.92
N GLU A 206 5.86 -16.22 -6.39
CA GLU A 206 4.96 -17.10 -7.15
C GLU A 206 3.73 -16.37 -7.66
N LEU A 207 3.05 -15.62 -6.78
CA LEU A 207 1.83 -14.89 -7.13
C LEU A 207 2.12 -13.75 -8.10
N MET A 208 3.21 -13.01 -7.91
CA MET A 208 3.59 -11.92 -8.82
C MET A 208 3.96 -12.42 -10.22
N ARG A 209 4.57 -13.61 -10.35
CA ARG A 209 4.82 -14.23 -11.66
C ARG A 209 3.52 -14.66 -12.34
N LYS A 210 2.61 -15.25 -11.56
CA LYS A 210 1.38 -15.86 -12.08
C LYS A 210 0.30 -14.82 -12.44
N TYR A 211 0.21 -13.74 -11.67
CA TYR A 211 -0.87 -12.75 -11.80
C TYR A 211 -0.33 -11.37 -12.20
N PRO A 212 -0.56 -10.95 -13.47
CA PRO A 212 -0.08 -9.65 -13.95
C PRO A 212 -0.61 -8.45 -13.17
N GLY A 213 -1.84 -8.56 -12.61
CA GLY A 213 -2.47 -7.51 -11.83
C GLY A 213 -1.94 -7.36 -10.40
N LEU A 214 -1.14 -8.30 -9.89
CA LEU A 214 -0.54 -8.18 -8.55
C LEU A 214 0.74 -7.36 -8.63
N MET A 215 0.80 -6.30 -7.86
CA MET A 215 1.90 -5.34 -7.75
C MET A 215 2.33 -5.21 -6.29
N GLY A 216 3.58 -4.87 -6.05
CA GLY A 216 4.15 -4.72 -4.70
C GLY A 216 4.33 -3.26 -4.31
N ASP A 217 3.65 -2.84 -3.27
CA ASP A 217 3.89 -1.60 -2.57
C ASP A 217 4.97 -1.83 -1.50
N LEU A 218 6.16 -1.28 -1.73
CA LEU A 218 7.35 -1.47 -0.89
C LEU A 218 7.40 -0.57 0.35
N SER A 219 6.32 0.12 0.65
CA SER A 219 6.25 1.06 1.76
C SER A 219 6.37 0.39 3.13
N ALA A 220 6.49 1.22 4.15
CA ALA A 220 6.69 0.84 5.55
C ALA A 220 7.99 0.05 5.82
N GLY A 221 8.16 -0.31 7.09
CA GLY A 221 9.19 -1.25 7.49
C GLY A 221 9.02 -2.64 6.86
N SER A 222 7.82 -3.01 6.43
CA SER A 222 7.50 -4.33 5.88
C SER A 222 8.13 -4.56 4.51
N GLY A 223 7.89 -3.67 3.54
CA GLY A 223 8.49 -3.75 2.22
C GLY A 223 10.02 -3.57 2.28
N CYS A 224 10.49 -2.60 3.09
CA CYS A 224 11.92 -2.41 3.30
C CYS A 224 12.59 -3.66 3.93
N ASN A 225 11.99 -4.27 4.97
CA ASN A 225 12.52 -5.49 5.58
C ASN A 225 12.57 -6.66 4.59
N ALA A 226 11.58 -6.79 3.71
CA ALA A 226 11.56 -7.84 2.70
C ALA A 226 12.80 -7.79 1.79
N LEU A 227 13.28 -6.59 1.47
CA LEU A 227 14.47 -6.39 0.64
C LEU A 227 15.75 -6.42 1.47
N THR A 228 15.80 -5.71 2.59
CA THR A 228 17.04 -5.52 3.35
C THR A 228 17.46 -6.73 4.17
N ARG A 229 16.55 -7.68 4.44
CA ARG A 229 16.89 -8.92 5.15
C ARG A 229 17.85 -9.82 4.37
N ASP A 230 17.82 -9.74 3.05
CA ASP A 230 18.71 -10.47 2.13
C ASP A 230 18.96 -9.62 0.87
N PRO A 231 19.96 -8.74 0.88
CA PRO A 231 20.23 -7.87 -0.25
C PRO A 231 20.53 -8.60 -1.56
N SER A 232 21.20 -9.75 -1.51
CA SER A 232 21.53 -10.53 -2.71
C SER A 232 20.25 -11.02 -3.41
N PHE A 233 19.32 -11.58 -2.64
CA PHE A 233 18.00 -11.95 -3.16
C PHE A 233 17.20 -10.73 -3.62
N ALA A 234 17.27 -9.62 -2.87
CA ALA A 234 16.54 -8.39 -3.21
C ALA A 234 16.91 -7.83 -4.57
N TYR A 235 18.19 -7.88 -4.96
CA TYR A 235 18.61 -7.39 -6.27
C TYR A 235 18.03 -8.23 -7.42
N GLU A 236 18.01 -9.55 -7.28
CA GLU A 236 17.34 -10.45 -8.23
C GLU A 236 15.82 -10.22 -8.28
N PHE A 237 15.20 -10.02 -7.12
CA PHE A 237 13.78 -9.72 -7.00
C PHE A 237 13.40 -8.37 -7.62
N LEU A 238 14.21 -7.33 -7.43
CA LEU A 238 14.04 -6.03 -8.05
C LEU A 238 14.17 -6.11 -9.57
N ASP A 239 15.12 -6.88 -10.09
CA ASP A 239 15.30 -7.08 -11.53
C ASP A 239 14.10 -7.81 -12.14
N GLU A 240 13.68 -8.93 -11.53
CA GLU A 240 12.56 -9.74 -12.03
C GLU A 240 11.23 -8.98 -12.02
N PHE A 241 10.97 -8.22 -10.96
CA PHE A 241 9.68 -7.55 -10.76
C PHE A 241 9.72 -6.03 -10.95
N GLN A 242 10.74 -5.49 -11.62
CA GLN A 242 10.97 -4.07 -11.80
C GLN A 242 9.75 -3.28 -12.32
N ASP A 243 8.89 -3.91 -13.12
CA ASP A 243 7.70 -3.29 -13.70
C ASP A 243 6.45 -3.36 -12.80
N LYS A 244 6.58 -3.96 -11.61
CA LYS A 244 5.48 -4.22 -10.66
C LYS A 244 5.72 -3.69 -9.26
N LEU A 245 6.89 -3.13 -9.00
CA LEU A 245 7.27 -2.65 -7.67
C LEU A 245 7.18 -1.13 -7.60
N PHE A 246 6.73 -0.63 -6.47
CA PHE A 246 6.50 0.80 -6.24
C PHE A 246 7.19 1.25 -4.97
N PHE A 247 7.92 2.35 -5.07
CA PHE A 247 8.42 3.05 -3.89
C PHE A 247 7.28 3.64 -3.09
N GLY A 248 7.36 3.51 -1.78
CA GLY A 248 6.43 4.12 -0.84
C GLY A 248 7.07 4.28 0.53
N THR A 249 6.49 5.15 1.36
CA THR A 249 7.02 5.40 2.71
C THR A 249 6.12 4.86 3.80
N ASP A 250 4.81 4.96 3.67
CA ASP A 250 3.82 4.75 4.73
C ASP A 250 4.09 5.69 5.93
N VAL A 251 4.53 6.90 5.65
CA VAL A 251 4.64 7.93 6.68
C VAL A 251 3.24 8.26 7.16
N CYS A 252 3.03 8.04 8.46
CA CYS A 252 1.81 8.40 9.15
C CYS A 252 2.03 9.26 10.41
N ARG A 253 3.29 9.42 10.86
CA ARG A 253 3.64 10.16 12.08
C ARG A 253 4.88 11.03 11.88
N PRO A 254 5.05 12.14 12.65
CA PRO A 254 6.24 13.00 12.56
C PRO A 254 7.56 12.28 12.90
N CYS A 255 7.54 11.27 13.78
CA CYS A 255 8.73 10.48 14.13
C CYS A 255 9.25 9.64 12.97
N ASN A 256 8.43 9.34 11.98
CA ASN A 256 8.82 8.56 10.80
C ASN A 256 9.89 9.22 9.92
N ARG A 257 10.29 10.47 10.21
CA ARG A 257 11.44 11.13 9.56
C ARG A 257 12.74 10.34 9.64
N LYS A 258 12.93 9.56 10.71
CA LYS A 258 14.19 8.88 11.00
C LYS A 258 14.23 7.43 10.53
N ASP A 259 13.09 6.91 10.13
CA ASP A 259 12.94 5.50 9.76
C ASP A 259 12.27 5.32 8.39
N VAL A 260 10.96 5.09 8.33
CA VAL A 260 10.25 4.71 7.10
C VAL A 260 10.39 5.73 5.97
N LEU A 261 10.54 7.02 6.26
CA LEU A 261 10.74 8.05 5.24
C LEU A 261 11.99 7.80 4.39
N VAL A 262 13.07 7.30 5.00
CA VAL A 262 14.39 7.24 4.35
C VAL A 262 14.92 5.83 4.13
N MET A 263 14.39 4.81 4.82
CA MET A 263 15.01 3.48 4.84
C MET A 263 15.04 2.81 3.47
N LEU A 264 13.93 2.80 2.77
CA LEU A 264 13.84 2.20 1.42
C LEU A 264 14.62 3.02 0.40
N GLN A 265 14.52 4.35 0.48
CA GLN A 265 15.28 5.26 -0.38
C GLN A 265 16.80 5.03 -0.23
N ASN A 266 17.29 4.92 1.00
CA ASN A 266 18.69 4.65 1.25
C ASN A 266 19.14 3.31 0.66
N PHE A 267 18.35 2.26 0.82
CA PHE A 267 18.63 0.95 0.23
C PHE A 267 18.72 1.01 -1.30
N LEU A 268 17.74 1.64 -1.95
CA LEU A 268 17.71 1.76 -3.42
C LEU A 268 18.86 2.63 -3.94
N ASN A 269 19.15 3.75 -3.26
CA ASN A 269 20.28 4.63 -3.61
C ASN A 269 21.62 3.88 -3.50
N GLN A 270 21.83 3.13 -2.43
CA GLN A 270 23.04 2.34 -2.24
C GLN A 270 23.14 1.25 -3.33
N ALA A 271 22.07 0.52 -3.60
CA ALA A 271 22.05 -0.51 -4.63
C ALA A 271 22.39 0.05 -6.03
N LEU A 272 21.94 1.27 -6.35
CA LEU A 272 22.29 1.95 -7.60
C LEU A 272 23.78 2.37 -7.63
N VAL A 273 24.26 3.00 -6.56
CA VAL A 273 25.67 3.48 -6.47
C VAL A 273 26.65 2.30 -6.55
N GLU A 274 26.34 1.19 -5.88
CA GLU A 274 27.14 -0.03 -5.89
C GLU A 274 26.93 -0.89 -7.16
N LYS A 275 26.04 -0.44 -8.07
CA LYS A 275 25.73 -1.13 -9.34
C LYS A 275 25.12 -2.52 -9.18
N HIS A 276 24.42 -2.76 -8.09
CA HIS A 276 23.65 -3.99 -7.89
C HIS A 276 22.34 -3.97 -8.68
N ILE A 277 21.81 -2.78 -8.96
CA ILE A 277 20.67 -2.57 -9.87
C ILE A 277 21.04 -1.57 -10.95
N THR A 278 20.36 -1.67 -12.10
CA THR A 278 20.53 -0.71 -13.19
C THR A 278 19.79 0.59 -12.89
N LYS A 279 20.16 1.66 -13.62
CA LYS A 279 19.41 2.92 -13.56
C LYS A 279 17.96 2.75 -14.00
N GLU A 280 17.69 1.86 -14.96
CA GLU A 280 16.33 1.54 -15.42
C GLU A 280 15.48 0.94 -14.30
N ILE A 281 16.00 -0.09 -13.61
CA ILE A 281 15.31 -0.71 -12.46
C ILE A 281 15.01 0.35 -11.39
N TYR A 282 16.01 1.16 -11.06
CA TYR A 282 15.87 2.22 -10.06
C TYR A 282 14.77 3.21 -10.45
N GLU A 283 14.78 3.73 -11.68
CA GLU A 283 13.79 4.71 -12.15
C GLU A 283 12.37 4.11 -12.20
N LYS A 284 12.24 2.86 -12.65
CA LYS A 284 10.94 2.14 -12.63
C LYS A 284 10.37 2.06 -11.23
N VAL A 285 11.14 1.59 -10.27
CA VAL A 285 10.67 1.39 -8.88
C VAL A 285 10.42 2.72 -8.18
N THR A 286 11.26 3.73 -8.41
CA THR A 286 11.17 5.00 -7.68
C THR A 286 10.07 5.92 -8.20
N HIS A 287 9.71 5.88 -9.49
CA HIS A 287 8.70 6.79 -10.05
C HIS A 287 8.00 6.32 -11.33
N LEU A 288 8.69 5.74 -12.33
CA LEU A 288 8.06 5.46 -13.63
C LEU A 288 6.84 4.54 -13.56
N ASN A 289 6.88 3.53 -12.69
CA ASN A 289 5.72 2.66 -12.48
C ASN A 289 4.54 3.43 -11.87
N ALA A 290 4.82 4.33 -10.92
CA ALA A 290 3.81 5.16 -10.29
C ALA A 290 3.21 6.17 -11.29
N GLU A 291 4.04 6.84 -12.10
CA GLU A 291 3.58 7.72 -13.18
C GLU A 291 2.62 6.99 -14.13
N LYS A 292 3.04 5.81 -14.59
CA LYS A 292 2.22 4.97 -15.48
C LYS A 292 0.91 4.52 -14.83
N LEU A 293 0.94 4.12 -13.55
CA LEU A 293 -0.25 3.66 -12.83
C LEU A 293 -1.24 4.79 -12.60
N LEU A 294 -0.74 5.96 -12.21
CA LEU A 294 -1.53 7.12 -11.81
C LEU A 294 -1.94 8.00 -13.00
N GLY A 295 -1.29 7.85 -14.15
CA GLY A 295 -1.54 8.65 -15.35
C GLY A 295 -1.15 10.12 -15.14
N ILE A 296 0.06 10.36 -14.64
CA ILE A 296 0.64 11.69 -14.40
C ILE A 296 1.94 11.88 -15.16
#